data_d692d4e4f94875aba62c34580b8f522f
#
_entry.id   d692d4e4f94875aba62c34580b8f522f
#
_cell.length_a   1.000
_cell.length_b   1.000
_cell.length_c   1.000
_cell.angle_alpha   90.00
_cell.angle_beta   90.00
_cell.angle_gamma   90.00
#
_symmetry.space_group_name_H-M   'P 1'
#
loop_
_entity.id
_entity.type
_entity.pdbx_description
1 polymer ?
#
loop_
_entity_poly.entity_id
_entity_poly.type
_entity_poly.pdbx_seq_one_letter_code
_entity_poly.pdbx_strand_id
1 'polypeptide(L)'
;GPGRREPTEDGRAAARSPYAGALAYRPRPEGEGGHAERLVFSEVQAHDAAPLPTMGGGFDDHRPLFQLFGGWIVTATRSGLVLVDQHRAHTRILYERFAGMAQQTLTGHAQQLLFPAVLEVGQADCALLESAFPALAGLGFNIERMDKPGCIQVLGLPSDAAEGDPAALVDAVLEELREAGEVDAELRAGRAMAGVARGAAIPSGRTLTRAEMLDVVDGLFACQEPDRDPWGRATLATFDKEAVAARFS
;
A
#
# COMPACT_ATOMS: atom_id res chain seq x y z
N GLY A 1 32.50 -33.23 -41.81
CA GLY A 1 33.02 -32.24 -40.87
C GLY A 1 32.03 -31.99 -39.75
N PRO A 2 32.43 -31.91 -38.45
CA PRO A 2 31.51 -31.77 -37.36
C PRO A 2 31.22 -30.30 -37.07
N GLY A 3 29.92 -30.00 -36.89
CA GLY A 3 29.41 -28.69 -36.52
C GLY A 3 29.76 -28.33 -35.05
N ARG A 4 30.29 -27.14 -34.85
CA ARG A 4 30.44 -26.48 -33.55
C ARG A 4 29.07 -26.19 -32.99
N ARG A 5 28.78 -26.71 -31.79
CA ARG A 5 27.68 -26.22 -30.93
C ARG A 5 28.24 -25.09 -30.08
N GLU A 6 27.59 -23.93 -30.17
CA GLU A 6 27.79 -22.83 -29.26
C GLU A 6 27.11 -23.16 -27.90
N PRO A 7 27.66 -22.70 -26.75
CA PRO A 7 27.05 -22.90 -25.47
C PRO A 7 25.89 -21.91 -25.27
N THR A 8 24.73 -22.45 -24.93
CA THR A 8 23.56 -21.69 -24.49
C THR A 8 23.87 -21.03 -23.15
N GLU A 9 23.74 -19.71 -23.12
CA GLU A 9 23.75 -18.92 -21.89
C GLU A 9 22.59 -19.36 -20.98
N ASP A 10 22.94 -19.94 -19.84
CA ASP A 10 22.01 -20.17 -18.75
C ASP A 10 21.57 -18.83 -18.17
N GLY A 11 20.35 -18.43 -18.51
CA GLY A 11 19.68 -17.27 -17.95
C GLY A 11 19.41 -17.51 -16.47
N ARG A 12 20.22 -16.90 -15.60
CA ARG A 12 19.88 -16.71 -14.20
C ARG A 12 18.60 -15.86 -14.13
N ALA A 13 17.50 -16.51 -13.81
CA ALA A 13 16.26 -15.83 -13.46
C ALA A 13 16.50 -15.03 -12.19
N ALA A 14 16.67 -13.72 -12.35
CA ALA A 14 16.63 -12.80 -11.22
C ALA A 14 15.25 -12.97 -10.54
N ALA A 15 15.25 -13.25 -9.25
CA ALA A 15 14.06 -13.31 -8.44
C ALA A 15 13.34 -11.96 -8.53
N ARG A 16 12.21 -11.95 -9.23
CA ARG A 16 11.38 -10.75 -9.37
C ARG A 16 10.78 -10.45 -8.00
N SER A 17 11.00 -9.24 -7.48
CA SER A 17 10.27 -8.70 -6.34
C SER A 17 8.77 -8.90 -6.55
N PRO A 18 8.01 -9.35 -5.55
CA PRO A 18 6.56 -9.49 -5.67
C PRO A 18 5.86 -8.15 -6.00
N TYR A 19 6.56 -7.03 -5.82
CA TYR A 19 6.09 -5.69 -6.16
C TYR A 19 6.57 -5.19 -7.54
N ALA A 20 7.36 -5.97 -8.28
CA ALA A 20 7.87 -5.58 -9.60
C ALA A 20 6.80 -5.59 -10.72
N GLY A 21 5.55 -5.89 -10.39
CA GLY A 21 4.42 -5.87 -11.31
C GLY A 21 3.59 -4.58 -11.28
N ALA A 22 4.06 -3.52 -10.63
CA ALA A 22 3.38 -2.23 -10.63
C ALA A 22 3.31 -1.70 -12.06
N LEU A 23 2.12 -1.78 -12.64
CA LEU A 23 1.81 -1.33 -13.99
C LEU A 23 2.05 0.18 -14.08
N ALA A 24 2.78 0.59 -15.10
CA ALA A 24 2.99 2.00 -15.40
C ALA A 24 1.64 2.70 -15.60
N TYR A 25 1.24 3.50 -14.64
CA TYR A 25 0.10 4.42 -14.77
C TYR A 25 0.40 5.40 -15.90
N ARG A 26 -0.54 5.50 -16.86
CA ARG A 26 -0.57 6.59 -17.81
C ARG A 26 -1.46 7.67 -17.25
N PRO A 27 -0.96 8.88 -16.99
CA PRO A 27 -1.84 9.98 -16.60
C PRO A 27 -2.91 10.20 -17.68
N ARG A 28 -4.15 10.36 -17.25
CA ARG A 28 -5.28 10.71 -18.12
C ARG A 28 -4.98 12.08 -18.74
N PRO A 29 -5.16 12.29 -20.05
CA PRO A 29 -5.02 13.62 -20.63
C PRO A 29 -6.05 14.54 -19.99
N GLU A 30 -5.62 15.76 -19.62
CA GLU A 30 -6.48 16.81 -19.10
C GLU A 30 -7.55 17.13 -20.15
N GLY A 31 -8.77 16.70 -19.87
CA GLY A 31 -9.98 16.97 -20.65
C GLY A 31 -11.03 17.57 -19.72
N GLU A 32 -11.44 18.74 -20.04
CA GLU A 32 -12.38 19.67 -19.40
C GLU A 32 -13.56 19.03 -18.67
N GLY A 33 -13.84 19.52 -17.44
CA GLY A 33 -15.18 19.58 -16.86
C GLY A 33 -15.55 18.46 -15.91
N GLY A 34 -15.18 18.60 -14.66
CA GLY A 34 -15.74 17.90 -13.53
C GLY A 34 -15.00 18.33 -12.28
N HIS A 35 -15.64 19.13 -11.43
CA HIS A 35 -15.12 19.43 -10.10
C HIS A 35 -15.04 18.15 -9.29
N ALA A 36 -13.91 17.47 -9.37
CA ALA A 36 -13.51 16.55 -8.32
C ALA A 36 -13.11 17.44 -7.13
N GLU A 37 -13.96 17.51 -6.11
CA GLU A 37 -13.54 18.08 -4.83
C GLU A 37 -12.34 17.25 -4.34
N ARG A 38 -11.17 17.84 -4.57
CA ARG A 38 -9.93 17.41 -3.96
C ARG A 38 -10.18 17.46 -2.47
N LEU A 39 -10.05 16.31 -1.77
CA LEU A 39 -10.10 16.26 -0.32
C LEU A 39 -9.06 17.24 0.22
N VAL A 40 -9.51 18.44 0.58
CA VAL A 40 -8.69 19.46 1.23
C VAL A 40 -8.62 19.06 2.70
N PHE A 41 -7.68 18.19 3.02
CA PHE A 41 -7.21 18.10 4.40
C PHE A 41 -6.44 19.41 4.65
N SER A 42 -6.84 20.13 5.70
CA SER A 42 -6.31 21.44 6.08
C SER A 42 -4.80 21.53 5.92
N GLU A 43 -4.37 22.61 5.30
CA GLU A 43 -2.98 23.01 5.11
C GLU A 43 -2.18 22.86 6.40
N VAL A 44 -1.46 21.75 6.53
CA VAL A 44 -0.19 21.77 7.23
C VAL A 44 0.74 22.52 6.28
N GLN A 45 1.20 23.70 6.68
CA GLN A 45 2.12 24.52 5.92
C GLN A 45 3.20 23.64 5.32
N ALA A 46 3.24 23.60 4.00
CA ALA A 46 4.33 22.98 3.26
C ALA A 46 5.60 23.76 3.61
N HIS A 47 6.36 23.26 4.58
CA HIS A 47 7.77 23.58 4.61
C HIS A 47 8.31 23.03 3.29
N ASP A 48 9.05 23.87 2.57
CA ASP A 48 9.69 23.60 1.30
C ASP A 48 10.12 22.13 1.22
N ALA A 49 9.34 21.32 0.50
CA ALA A 49 9.68 19.93 0.29
C ALA A 49 10.93 19.96 -0.59
N ALA A 50 12.05 19.64 0.00
CA ALA A 50 13.26 19.38 -0.77
C ALA A 50 12.91 18.35 -1.86
N PRO A 51 13.37 18.53 -3.12
CA PRO A 51 13.05 17.61 -4.19
C PRO A 51 13.42 16.19 -3.76
N LEU A 52 12.46 15.27 -3.92
CA LEU A 52 12.68 13.85 -3.62
C LEU A 52 13.97 13.40 -4.30
N PRO A 53 14.85 12.66 -3.61
CA PRO A 53 16.06 12.16 -4.21
C PRO A 53 15.68 11.28 -5.40
N THR A 54 16.03 11.71 -6.61
CA THR A 54 15.87 10.91 -7.82
C THR A 54 16.75 9.67 -7.66
N MET A 55 16.11 8.54 -7.40
CA MET A 55 16.74 7.24 -7.35
C MET A 55 17.01 6.75 -8.79
N GLY A 56 17.82 7.51 -9.53
CA GLY A 56 18.30 7.15 -10.86
C GLY A 56 19.50 6.22 -10.78
N GLY A 57 19.32 4.96 -11.07
CA GLY A 57 20.40 3.97 -11.16
C GLY A 57 20.13 2.79 -10.23
N GLY A 58 20.24 1.58 -10.75
CA GLY A 58 19.96 0.33 -10.06
C GLY A 58 20.50 0.33 -8.64
N PHE A 59 19.65 -0.06 -7.71
CA PHE A 59 19.99 -0.09 -6.31
C PHE A 59 21.13 -1.08 -6.10
N ASP A 60 22.26 -0.57 -5.58
CA ASP A 60 23.36 -1.39 -5.14
C ASP A 60 22.88 -2.26 -3.97
N ASP A 61 23.01 -3.57 -4.10
CA ASP A 61 22.65 -4.56 -3.06
C ASP A 61 23.40 -4.32 -1.73
N HIS A 62 24.43 -3.46 -1.76
CA HIS A 62 25.27 -3.08 -0.61
C HIS A 62 24.86 -1.77 0.09
N ARG A 63 23.76 -1.11 -0.30
CA ARG A 63 23.31 0.10 0.40
C ARG A 63 23.06 -0.20 1.90
N PRO A 64 23.47 0.71 2.81
CA PRO A 64 23.17 0.54 4.21
C PRO A 64 21.64 0.59 4.41
N LEU A 65 21.13 -0.44 5.07
CA LEU A 65 19.70 -0.63 5.32
C LEU A 65 19.54 -1.31 6.67
N PHE A 66 18.81 -0.67 7.57
CA PHE A 66 18.53 -1.21 8.89
C PHE A 66 17.23 -0.67 9.45
N GLN A 67 16.61 -1.42 10.36
CA GLN A 67 15.38 -1.03 11.03
C GLN A 67 15.67 -0.35 12.36
N LEU A 68 14.98 0.75 12.65
CA LEU A 68 15.01 1.47 13.91
C LEU A 68 13.69 1.31 14.65
N PHE A 69 13.78 1.02 15.96
CA PHE A 69 12.66 0.98 16.90
C PHE A 69 11.46 0.15 16.41
N GLY A 70 11.69 -0.81 15.53
CA GLY A 70 10.65 -1.67 14.95
C GLY A 70 9.63 -0.97 14.05
N GLY A 71 9.81 0.30 13.73
CA GLY A 71 8.83 1.08 12.95
C GLY A 71 9.40 1.84 11.76
N TRP A 72 10.70 2.08 11.73
CA TRP A 72 11.33 2.86 10.68
C TRP A 72 12.44 2.09 9.99
N ILE A 73 12.50 2.22 8.67
CA ILE A 73 13.60 1.72 7.86
C ILE A 73 14.52 2.89 7.53
N VAL A 74 15.80 2.74 7.83
CA VAL A 74 16.83 3.75 7.54
C VAL A 74 17.67 3.28 6.38
N THR A 75 17.84 4.16 5.40
CA THR A 75 18.74 3.93 4.27
C THR A 75 19.51 5.20 3.92
N ALA A 76 20.68 5.05 3.32
CA ALA A 76 21.45 6.16 2.82
C ALA A 76 21.21 6.36 1.32
N THR A 77 21.25 7.63 0.91
CA THR A 77 21.27 8.06 -0.48
C THR A 77 22.59 8.80 -0.76
N ARG A 78 22.84 9.17 -2.01
CA ARG A 78 24.03 9.99 -2.35
C ARG A 78 24.00 11.35 -1.67
N SER A 79 22.83 11.90 -1.41
CA SER A 79 22.62 13.23 -0.83
C SER A 79 22.50 13.23 0.70
N GLY A 80 22.21 12.08 1.32
CA GLY A 80 21.99 12.03 2.77
C GLY A 80 21.37 10.76 3.27
N LEU A 81 20.50 10.88 4.26
CA LEU A 81 19.82 9.81 4.95
C LEU A 81 18.31 9.88 4.66
N VAL A 82 17.67 8.72 4.46
CA VAL A 82 16.22 8.59 4.35
C VAL A 82 15.72 7.72 5.47
N LEU A 83 14.68 8.18 6.15
CA LEU A 83 13.94 7.48 7.17
C LEU A 83 12.54 7.17 6.60
N VAL A 84 12.16 5.90 6.53
CA VAL A 84 10.89 5.44 5.97
C VAL A 84 10.05 4.84 7.09
N ASP A 85 8.81 5.32 7.27
CA ASP A 85 7.83 4.67 8.14
C ASP A 85 7.33 3.40 7.46
N GLN A 86 7.64 2.23 8.02
CA GLN A 86 7.34 0.94 7.38
C GLN A 86 5.85 0.69 7.17
N HIS A 87 5.02 1.09 8.16
CA HIS A 87 3.58 0.87 8.08
C HIS A 87 2.93 1.79 7.05
N ARG A 88 3.24 3.10 7.09
CA ARG A 88 2.69 4.08 6.14
C ARG A 88 3.17 3.84 4.72
N ALA A 89 4.45 3.50 4.56
CA ALA A 89 5.01 3.13 3.26
C ALA A 89 4.31 1.91 2.67
N HIS A 90 4.14 0.84 3.45
CA HIS A 90 3.45 -0.35 2.97
C HIS A 90 1.97 -0.10 2.71
N THR A 91 1.31 0.74 3.51
CA THR A 91 -0.07 1.19 3.26
C THR A 91 -0.17 1.91 1.91
N ARG A 92 0.75 2.82 1.59
CA ARG A 92 0.78 3.52 0.28
C ARG A 92 0.96 2.53 -0.86
N ILE A 93 1.89 1.60 -0.74
CA ILE A 93 2.15 0.56 -1.75
C ILE A 93 0.88 -0.25 -2.04
N LEU A 94 0.22 -0.74 -1.00
CA LEU A 94 -1.00 -1.53 -1.14
C LEU A 94 -2.15 -0.71 -1.73
N TYR A 95 -2.33 0.52 -1.26
CA TYR A 95 -3.36 1.41 -1.76
C TYR A 95 -3.23 1.68 -3.26
N GLU A 96 -2.03 2.02 -3.75
CA GLU A 96 -1.81 2.26 -5.18
C GLU A 96 -1.95 0.98 -6.01
N ARG A 97 -1.58 -0.17 -5.45
CA ARG A 97 -1.81 -1.46 -6.10
C ARG A 97 -3.30 -1.72 -6.27
N PHE A 98 -4.09 -1.55 -5.23
CA PHE A 98 -5.55 -1.74 -5.27
C PHE A 98 -6.21 -0.73 -6.22
N ALA A 99 -5.79 0.53 -6.19
CA ALA A 99 -6.27 1.55 -7.13
C ALA A 99 -5.98 1.19 -8.59
N GLY A 100 -4.78 0.68 -8.87
CA GLY A 100 -4.40 0.20 -10.19
C GLY A 100 -5.26 -0.99 -10.66
N MET A 101 -5.58 -1.92 -9.77
CA MET A 101 -6.47 -3.06 -10.08
C MET A 101 -7.89 -2.58 -10.41
N ALA A 102 -8.44 -1.68 -9.60
CA ALA A 102 -9.78 -1.12 -9.82
C ALA A 102 -9.90 -0.39 -11.16
N GLN A 103 -8.88 0.39 -11.55
CA GLN A 103 -8.85 1.10 -12.84
C GLN A 103 -8.79 0.16 -14.05
N GLN A 104 -8.14 -1.00 -13.92
CA GLN A 104 -8.02 -1.97 -14.99
C GLN A 104 -9.19 -2.95 -15.07
N THR A 105 -10.21 -2.76 -14.23
CA THR A 105 -11.34 -3.69 -14.09
C THR A 105 -10.86 -5.13 -13.76
N LEU A 106 -9.70 -5.23 -13.15
CA LEU A 106 -9.16 -6.50 -12.70
C LEU A 106 -9.80 -6.84 -11.35
N THR A 107 -10.30 -8.06 -11.25
CA THR A 107 -10.79 -8.56 -9.97
C THR A 107 -9.60 -9.04 -9.15
N GLY A 108 -9.50 -8.59 -7.91
CA GLY A 108 -8.51 -9.09 -6.97
C GLY A 108 -8.68 -10.59 -6.75
N HIS A 109 -7.57 -11.29 -6.60
CA HIS A 109 -7.61 -12.71 -6.27
C HIS A 109 -7.96 -12.88 -4.79
N ALA A 110 -9.09 -13.56 -4.54
CA ALA A 110 -9.49 -13.95 -3.21
C ALA A 110 -8.76 -15.22 -2.79
N GLN A 111 -8.06 -15.18 -1.68
CA GLN A 111 -7.62 -16.39 -1.00
C GLN A 111 -8.73 -16.85 -0.07
N GLN A 112 -9.32 -18.03 -0.38
CA GLN A 112 -10.37 -18.59 0.44
C GLN A 112 -9.83 -19.01 1.79
N LEU A 113 -10.58 -18.68 2.85
CA LEU A 113 -10.28 -19.14 4.20
C LEU A 113 -10.65 -20.61 4.35
N LEU A 114 -9.81 -21.38 5.01
CA LEU A 114 -10.10 -22.78 5.32
C LEU A 114 -11.34 -22.91 6.21
N PHE A 115 -11.50 -21.98 7.12
CA PHE A 115 -12.67 -21.83 7.97
C PHE A 115 -13.20 -20.39 7.84
N PRO A 116 -14.46 -20.22 7.42
CA PRO A 116 -15.07 -18.89 7.36
C PRO A 116 -15.06 -18.20 8.71
N ALA A 117 -14.70 -16.93 8.72
CA ALA A 117 -14.75 -16.12 9.95
C ALA A 117 -16.12 -15.47 10.11
N VAL A 118 -16.80 -15.74 11.21
CA VAL A 118 -18.09 -15.12 11.56
C VAL A 118 -17.82 -13.95 12.49
N LEU A 119 -18.25 -12.74 12.10
CA LEU A 119 -18.01 -11.50 12.83
C LEU A 119 -19.34 -10.86 13.20
N GLU A 120 -19.49 -10.47 14.47
CA GLU A 120 -20.61 -9.69 14.97
C GLU A 120 -20.23 -8.20 14.96
N VAL A 121 -20.60 -7.48 13.90
CA VAL A 121 -20.26 -6.07 13.72
C VAL A 121 -21.37 -5.11 14.15
N GLY A 122 -22.57 -5.62 14.42
CA GLY A 122 -23.75 -4.80 14.70
C GLY A 122 -24.52 -4.40 13.43
N GLN A 123 -25.80 -4.03 13.59
CA GLN A 123 -26.67 -3.79 12.42
C GLN A 123 -26.26 -2.57 11.59
N ALA A 124 -25.86 -1.48 12.25
CA ALA A 124 -25.45 -0.26 11.54
C ALA A 124 -24.18 -0.49 10.70
N ASP A 125 -23.19 -1.15 11.29
CA ASP A 125 -21.91 -1.44 10.62
C ASP A 125 -22.08 -2.50 9.53
N CYS A 126 -23.00 -3.46 9.71
CA CYS A 126 -23.35 -4.42 8.68
C CYS A 126 -23.90 -3.70 7.44
N ALA A 127 -24.84 -2.76 7.61
CA ALA A 127 -25.40 -1.97 6.52
C ALA A 127 -24.34 -1.07 5.86
N LEU A 128 -23.43 -0.53 6.66
CA LEU A 128 -22.32 0.30 6.16
C LEU A 128 -21.36 -0.53 5.29
N LEU A 129 -20.96 -1.72 5.75
CA LEU A 129 -20.15 -2.67 4.98
C LEU A 129 -20.83 -3.12 3.70
N GLU A 130 -22.14 -3.46 3.76
CA GLU A 130 -22.92 -3.88 2.58
C GLU A 130 -22.83 -2.84 1.47
N SER A 131 -22.85 -1.56 1.80
CA SER A 131 -22.71 -0.47 0.83
C SER A 131 -21.36 -0.46 0.10
N ALA A 132 -20.34 -1.09 0.67
CA ALA A 132 -18.99 -1.20 0.12
C ALA A 132 -18.67 -2.59 -0.46
N PHE A 133 -19.57 -3.58 -0.36
CA PHE A 133 -19.33 -4.95 -0.86
C PHE A 133 -18.85 -5.01 -2.31
N PRO A 134 -19.43 -4.25 -3.26
CA PRO A 134 -18.94 -4.30 -4.65
C PRO A 134 -17.47 -3.88 -4.78
N ALA A 135 -17.06 -2.85 -4.02
CA ALA A 135 -15.67 -2.39 -4.00
C ALA A 135 -14.76 -3.42 -3.33
N LEU A 136 -15.16 -3.97 -2.19
CA LEU A 136 -14.41 -4.98 -1.45
C LEU A 136 -14.26 -6.28 -2.26
N ALA A 137 -15.31 -6.72 -2.95
CA ALA A 137 -15.24 -7.87 -3.84
C ALA A 137 -14.25 -7.63 -5.00
N GLY A 138 -14.22 -6.41 -5.55
CA GLY A 138 -13.24 -6.01 -6.55
C GLY A 138 -11.79 -6.13 -6.07
N LEU A 139 -11.55 -5.98 -4.77
CA LEU A 139 -10.23 -6.13 -4.14
C LEU A 139 -9.88 -7.58 -3.78
N GLY A 140 -10.83 -8.51 -3.92
CA GLY A 140 -10.65 -9.91 -3.55
C GLY A 140 -11.16 -10.29 -2.16
N PHE A 141 -11.95 -9.42 -1.49
CA PHE A 141 -12.71 -9.85 -0.33
C PHE A 141 -13.92 -10.69 -0.77
N ASN A 142 -14.15 -11.79 -0.08
CA ASN A 142 -15.39 -12.54 -0.18
C ASN A 142 -16.12 -12.45 1.17
N ILE A 143 -17.13 -11.57 1.24
CA ILE A 143 -17.90 -11.31 2.44
C ILE A 143 -19.38 -11.53 2.12
N GLU A 144 -20.06 -12.20 3.01
CA GLU A 144 -21.50 -12.44 2.92
C GLU A 144 -22.22 -11.98 4.19
N ARG A 145 -23.46 -11.51 4.02
CA ARG A 145 -24.35 -11.25 5.13
C ARG A 145 -24.91 -12.56 5.66
N MET A 146 -25.08 -12.65 6.97
CA MET A 146 -25.74 -13.78 7.60
C MET A 146 -27.21 -13.47 7.90
N ASP A 147 -28.03 -14.51 8.05
CA ASP A 147 -29.43 -14.37 8.49
C ASP A 147 -29.53 -13.76 9.89
N LYS A 148 -28.51 -13.95 10.73
CA LYS A 148 -28.42 -13.33 12.06
C LYS A 148 -28.16 -11.83 11.88
N PRO A 149 -29.03 -10.93 12.39
CA PRO A 149 -28.86 -9.48 12.25
C PRO A 149 -27.54 -9.00 12.85
N GLY A 150 -26.82 -8.13 12.12
CA GLY A 150 -25.55 -7.56 12.55
C GLY A 150 -24.36 -8.51 12.46
N CYS A 151 -24.52 -9.64 11.79
CA CYS A 151 -23.45 -10.60 11.55
C CYS A 151 -23.09 -10.69 10.08
N ILE A 152 -21.82 -10.83 9.81
CA ILE A 152 -21.24 -11.11 8.49
C ILE A 152 -20.37 -12.37 8.55
N GLN A 153 -20.15 -12.97 7.40
CA GLN A 153 -19.23 -14.07 7.23
C GLN A 153 -18.16 -13.69 6.21
N VAL A 154 -16.91 -13.79 6.58
CA VAL A 154 -15.76 -13.62 5.69
C VAL A 154 -15.31 -14.98 5.22
N LEU A 155 -15.43 -15.22 3.91
CA LEU A 155 -15.10 -16.48 3.24
C LEU A 155 -13.71 -16.45 2.61
N GLY A 156 -13.23 -15.26 2.25
CA GLY A 156 -11.93 -15.06 1.62
C GLY A 156 -11.41 -13.64 1.78
N LEU A 157 -10.10 -13.52 1.73
CA LEU A 157 -9.36 -12.26 1.85
C LEU A 157 -8.61 -11.95 0.56
N PRO A 158 -8.31 -10.67 0.27
CA PRO A 158 -7.36 -10.33 -0.78
C PRO A 158 -6.04 -11.09 -0.61
N SER A 159 -5.44 -11.56 -1.69
CA SER A 159 -4.16 -12.28 -1.63
C SER A 159 -3.04 -11.49 -0.93
N ASP A 160 -3.05 -10.17 -1.07
CA ASP A 160 -2.10 -9.28 -0.40
C ASP A 160 -2.37 -9.12 1.11
N ALA A 161 -3.51 -9.59 1.60
CA ALA A 161 -3.93 -9.56 3.00
C ALA A 161 -4.20 -10.96 3.59
N ALA A 162 -3.82 -12.00 2.88
CA ALA A 162 -4.18 -13.39 3.19
C ALA A 162 -3.67 -13.90 4.55
N GLU A 163 -2.57 -13.34 5.04
CA GLU A 163 -1.99 -13.65 6.35
C GLU A 163 -2.59 -12.79 7.49
N GLY A 164 -3.48 -11.84 7.14
CA GLY A 164 -4.11 -10.94 8.09
C GLY A 164 -5.24 -11.60 8.89
N ASP A 165 -5.55 -11.00 10.04
CA ASP A 165 -6.75 -11.35 10.80
C ASP A 165 -7.99 -10.76 10.11
N PRO A 166 -8.98 -11.57 9.70
CA PRO A 166 -10.20 -11.10 9.06
C PRO A 166 -10.95 -10.04 9.88
N ALA A 167 -10.96 -10.16 11.20
CA ALA A 167 -11.64 -9.22 12.09
C ALA A 167 -10.93 -7.85 12.05
N ALA A 168 -9.62 -7.84 12.19
CA ALA A 168 -8.83 -6.60 12.15
C ALA A 168 -8.94 -5.88 10.79
N LEU A 169 -9.01 -6.63 9.69
CA LEU A 169 -9.21 -6.06 8.35
C LEU A 169 -10.59 -5.43 8.19
N VAL A 170 -11.64 -6.11 8.66
CA VAL A 170 -13.01 -5.58 8.64
C VAL A 170 -13.13 -4.34 9.53
N ASP A 171 -12.53 -4.36 10.72
CA ASP A 171 -12.51 -3.20 11.61
C ASP A 171 -11.81 -1.99 10.98
N ALA A 172 -10.69 -2.20 10.28
CA ALA A 172 -9.99 -1.13 9.58
C ALA A 172 -10.83 -0.52 8.45
N VAL A 173 -11.58 -1.34 7.72
CA VAL A 173 -12.53 -0.87 6.68
C VAL A 173 -13.67 -0.09 7.32
N LEU A 174 -14.28 -0.61 8.39
CA LEU A 174 -15.38 0.04 9.09
C LEU A 174 -14.98 1.40 9.66
N GLU A 175 -13.79 1.52 10.22
CA GLU A 175 -13.26 2.80 10.71
C GLU A 175 -13.23 3.85 9.61
N GLU A 176 -12.68 3.52 8.44
CA GLU A 176 -12.65 4.42 7.28
C GLU A 176 -14.04 4.80 6.76
N LEU A 177 -14.94 3.83 6.70
CA LEU A 177 -16.31 4.07 6.24
C LEU A 177 -17.11 4.95 7.22
N ARG A 178 -16.92 4.77 8.52
CA ARG A 178 -17.53 5.64 9.55
C ARG A 178 -17.01 7.07 9.50
N GLU A 179 -15.68 7.23 9.32
CA GLU A 179 -15.07 8.55 9.19
C GLU A 179 -15.51 9.28 7.92
N ALA A 180 -15.78 8.56 6.85
CA ALA A 180 -16.25 9.13 5.60
C ALA A 180 -17.67 9.72 5.71
N GLY A 181 -18.53 9.14 6.55
CA GLY A 181 -19.93 9.54 6.68
C GLY A 181 -20.74 9.27 5.40
N GLU A 182 -21.68 10.18 5.09
CA GLU A 182 -22.46 10.12 3.85
C GLU A 182 -21.66 10.67 2.68
N VAL A 183 -21.20 9.79 1.82
CA VAL A 183 -20.42 10.10 0.62
C VAL A 183 -20.95 9.32 -0.58
N ASP A 184 -20.59 9.75 -1.78
CA ASP A 184 -20.92 9.02 -3.00
C ASP A 184 -20.23 7.63 -3.06
N ALA A 185 -20.63 6.82 -4.04
CA ALA A 185 -20.14 5.45 -4.17
C ALA A 185 -18.64 5.37 -4.50
N GLU A 186 -18.12 6.34 -5.25
CA GLU A 186 -16.71 6.38 -5.66
C GLU A 186 -15.81 6.69 -4.46
N LEU A 187 -16.16 7.72 -3.70
CA LEU A 187 -15.41 8.08 -2.50
C LEU A 187 -15.50 6.98 -1.43
N ARG A 188 -16.68 6.35 -1.29
CA ARG A 188 -16.85 5.19 -0.40
C ARG A 188 -15.96 4.02 -0.79
N ALA A 189 -15.88 3.71 -2.08
CA ALA A 189 -14.97 2.67 -2.59
C ALA A 189 -13.50 3.01 -2.29
N GLY A 190 -13.09 4.26 -2.48
CA GLY A 190 -11.75 4.74 -2.13
C GLY A 190 -11.44 4.60 -0.62
N ARG A 191 -12.42 4.90 0.24
CA ARG A 191 -12.28 4.74 1.69
C ARG A 191 -12.17 3.27 2.10
N ALA A 192 -13.03 2.41 1.55
CA ALA A 192 -12.95 0.97 1.79
C ALA A 192 -11.56 0.43 1.37
N MET A 193 -11.06 0.84 0.21
CA MET A 193 -9.73 0.49 -0.29
C MET A 193 -8.61 0.94 0.65
N ALA A 194 -8.69 2.19 1.17
CA ALA A 194 -7.73 2.71 2.15
C ALA A 194 -7.74 1.90 3.45
N GLY A 195 -8.93 1.50 3.92
CA GLY A 195 -9.10 0.63 5.08
C GLY A 195 -8.45 -0.74 4.89
N VAL A 196 -8.69 -1.38 3.72
CA VAL A 196 -8.03 -2.66 3.37
C VAL A 196 -6.51 -2.49 3.34
N ALA A 197 -6.01 -1.46 2.66
CA ALA A 197 -4.57 -1.21 2.55
C ALA A 197 -3.91 -1.00 3.93
N ARG A 198 -4.58 -0.26 4.83
CA ARG A 198 -4.10 -0.03 6.20
C ARG A 198 -4.11 -1.32 7.03
N GLY A 199 -5.21 -2.05 6.99
CA GLY A 199 -5.34 -3.30 7.75
C GLY A 199 -4.39 -4.40 7.28
N ALA A 200 -4.07 -4.44 5.98
CA ALA A 200 -3.14 -5.40 5.39
C ALA A 200 -1.67 -4.96 5.48
N ALA A 201 -1.41 -3.69 5.83
CA ALA A 201 -0.04 -3.19 5.89
C ALA A 201 0.76 -3.84 7.03
N ILE A 202 2.08 -3.90 6.82
CA ILE A 202 3.02 -4.37 7.84
C ILE A 202 2.75 -3.64 9.16
N PRO A 203 2.44 -4.35 10.25
CA PRO A 203 2.15 -3.71 11.52
C PRO A 203 3.38 -3.01 12.10
N SER A 204 3.15 -1.91 12.82
CA SER A 204 4.21 -1.26 13.58
C SER A 204 4.78 -2.24 14.63
N GLY A 205 6.10 -2.25 14.77
CA GLY A 205 6.80 -3.14 15.71
C GLY A 205 7.25 -4.48 15.10
N ARG A 206 6.76 -4.86 13.93
CA ARG A 206 7.23 -6.08 13.25
C ARG A 206 8.68 -5.92 12.80
N THR A 207 9.53 -6.85 13.18
CA THR A 207 10.90 -6.92 12.69
C THR A 207 10.92 -7.43 11.25
N LEU A 208 11.64 -6.72 10.39
CA LEU A 208 11.78 -7.04 8.98
C LEU A 208 13.16 -7.63 8.68
N THR A 209 13.19 -8.59 7.79
CA THR A 209 14.44 -9.04 7.16
C THR A 209 14.97 -7.97 6.21
N ARG A 210 16.24 -8.08 5.81
CA ARG A 210 16.82 -7.16 4.82
C ARG A 210 16.04 -7.16 3.50
N ALA A 211 15.60 -8.33 3.04
CA ALA A 211 14.82 -8.47 1.82
C ALA A 211 13.47 -7.74 1.92
N GLU A 212 12.73 -7.93 3.01
CA GLU A 212 11.47 -7.23 3.25
C GLU A 212 11.66 -5.71 3.35
N MET A 213 12.73 -5.23 3.98
CA MET A 213 13.05 -3.80 4.02
C MET A 213 13.34 -3.24 2.62
N LEU A 214 14.06 -3.99 1.78
CA LEU A 214 14.31 -3.61 0.39
C LEU A 214 13.00 -3.53 -0.39
N ASP A 215 12.14 -4.54 -0.26
CA ASP A 215 10.85 -4.59 -0.94
C ASP A 215 9.96 -3.39 -0.57
N VAL A 216 9.93 -3.01 0.72
CA VAL A 216 9.17 -1.83 1.16
C VAL A 216 9.76 -0.54 0.59
N VAL A 217 11.08 -0.36 0.65
CA VAL A 217 11.72 0.86 0.16
C VAL A 217 11.57 0.97 -1.36
N ASP A 218 11.86 -0.09 -2.10
CA ASP A 218 11.78 -0.10 -3.56
C ASP A 218 10.32 0.02 -4.04
N GLY A 219 9.39 -0.65 -3.35
CA GLY A 219 7.96 -0.53 -3.61
C GLY A 219 7.45 0.89 -3.37
N LEU A 220 7.87 1.55 -2.29
CA LEU A 220 7.48 2.93 -2.00
C LEU A 220 7.96 3.89 -3.08
N PHE A 221 9.22 3.80 -3.49
CA PHE A 221 9.76 4.68 -4.55
C PHE A 221 9.22 4.36 -5.94
N ALA A 222 8.55 3.23 -6.13
CA ALA A 222 7.81 2.91 -7.35
C ALA A 222 6.39 3.49 -7.35
N CYS A 223 5.89 3.98 -6.20
CA CYS A 223 4.59 4.65 -6.09
C CYS A 223 4.60 6.01 -6.78
N GLN A 224 3.40 6.49 -7.15
CA GLN A 224 3.23 7.82 -7.74
C GLN A 224 3.39 8.94 -6.72
N GLU A 225 2.93 8.70 -5.49
CA GLU A 225 3.02 9.63 -4.37
C GLU A 225 3.79 8.98 -3.20
N PRO A 226 5.10 8.75 -3.34
CA PRO A 226 5.87 8.01 -2.35
C PRO A 226 6.07 8.76 -1.02
N ASP A 227 5.89 10.07 -1.00
CA ASP A 227 6.09 10.95 0.15
C ASP A 227 4.91 10.99 1.13
N ARG A 228 3.74 10.48 0.73
CA ARG A 228 2.51 10.55 1.53
C ARG A 228 1.73 9.24 1.52
N ASP A 229 1.10 8.93 2.65
CA ASP A 229 0.11 7.87 2.74
C ASP A 229 -1.26 8.33 2.17
N PRO A 230 -2.28 7.46 2.08
CA PRO A 230 -3.60 7.84 1.54
C PRO A 230 -4.29 8.99 2.29
N TRP A 231 -3.88 9.30 3.51
CA TRP A 231 -4.41 10.40 4.34
C TRP A 231 -3.52 11.65 4.32
N GLY A 232 -2.48 11.67 3.48
CA GLY A 232 -1.57 12.82 3.35
C GLY A 232 -0.47 12.90 4.41
N ARG A 233 -0.31 11.89 5.28
CA ARG A 233 0.75 11.85 6.30
C ARG A 233 2.06 11.40 5.65
N ALA A 234 3.19 11.97 6.09
CA ALA A 234 4.50 11.62 5.55
C ALA A 234 4.82 10.13 5.72
N THR A 235 5.25 9.48 4.64
CA THR A 235 5.74 8.10 4.61
C THR A 235 7.23 8.02 4.84
N LEU A 236 7.94 9.10 4.52
CA LEU A 236 9.39 9.20 4.65
C LEU A 236 9.84 10.59 5.10
N ALA A 237 11.04 10.68 5.65
CA ALA A 237 11.74 11.91 5.94
C ALA A 237 13.18 11.82 5.41
N THR A 238 13.66 12.91 4.83
CA THR A 238 15.01 13.01 4.28
C THR A 238 15.86 13.97 5.12
N PHE A 239 17.10 13.61 5.34
CA PHE A 239 18.10 14.45 6.02
C PHE A 239 19.31 14.55 5.11
N ASP A 240 19.56 15.72 4.55
CA ASP A 240 20.76 15.96 3.76
C ASP A 240 22.02 15.96 4.64
N LYS A 241 23.19 15.95 4.02
CA LYS A 241 24.46 15.93 4.73
C LYS A 241 24.66 17.17 5.59
N GLU A 242 24.18 18.30 5.11
CA GLU A 242 24.24 19.60 5.77
C GLU A 242 23.37 19.62 7.04
N ALA A 243 22.15 19.12 6.95
CA ALA A 243 21.24 18.99 8.10
C ALA A 243 21.82 18.05 9.17
N VAL A 244 22.48 16.97 8.76
CA VAL A 244 23.17 16.07 9.69
C VAL A 244 24.37 16.77 10.30
N ALA A 245 25.25 17.42 9.52
CA ALA A 245 26.44 18.10 10.00
C ALA A 245 26.11 19.24 10.98
N ALA A 246 25.05 19.99 10.73
CA ALA A 246 24.58 21.08 11.59
C ALA A 246 24.17 20.63 13.01
N ARG A 247 24.00 19.34 13.26
CA ARG A 247 23.74 18.81 14.61
C ARG A 247 25.01 18.63 15.46
N PHE A 248 26.20 18.74 14.83
CA PHE A 248 27.50 18.53 15.47
C PHE A 248 28.41 19.79 15.47
N SER A 249 27.88 20.89 14.98
CA SER A 249 28.56 22.20 14.96
C SER A 249 28.20 23.10 16.12
#